data_c933bdaffbee12fe54698e12f1e0e72b
#
_entry.id   c933bdaffbee12fe54698e12f1e0e72b
#
_cell.length_a   1.000
_cell.length_b   1.000
_cell.length_c   1.000
_cell.angle_alpha   90.00
_cell.angle_beta   90.00
_cell.angle_gamma   90.00
#
_symmetry.space_group_name_H-M   'P 1'
#
loop_
_entity.id
_entity.type
_entity.pdbx_description
1 polymer ?
#
loop_
_entity_poly.entity_id
_entity_poly.type
_entity_poly.pdbx_seq_one_letter_code
_entity_poly.pdbx_strand_id
1 'polypeptide(L)'
;MKKQLYRIVTGILAVAWMGLIFSFSNQPATESSKVSGGLCHRLVERANDTLHLDMTEKQQLTMAEKIEYPVRKAAHMTEYAILGLLSFAFYRGILKKEKRQFLAALLTAAVYAATDEFHQYFIPGRSAEVMDVCIDTLGASIGLAILFFTLKVVRK
;
A
#
# COMPACT_ATOMS: atom_id res chain seq x y z
N MET A 1 -3.36 18.60 -26.55
CA MET A 1 -4.43 17.66 -26.17
C MET A 1 -3.88 16.41 -25.45
N LYS A 2 -3.05 15.54 -26.06
CA LYS A 2 -2.58 14.27 -25.44
C LYS A 2 -1.92 14.44 -24.06
N LYS A 3 -1.06 15.44 -23.88
CA LYS A 3 -0.36 15.70 -22.60
C LYS A 3 -1.29 16.18 -21.48
N GLN A 4 -2.29 16.96 -21.81
CA GLN A 4 -3.28 17.44 -20.84
C GLN A 4 -4.20 16.29 -20.41
N LEU A 5 -4.66 15.48 -21.34
CA LEU A 5 -5.45 14.28 -21.05
C LEU A 5 -4.69 13.32 -20.15
N TYR A 6 -3.40 13.05 -20.44
CA TYR A 6 -2.53 12.21 -19.58
C TYR A 6 -2.49 12.72 -18.13
N ARG A 7 -2.30 14.03 -17.92
CA ARG A 7 -2.28 14.64 -16.58
C ARG A 7 -3.61 14.48 -15.85
N ILE A 8 -4.72 14.71 -16.56
CA ILE A 8 -6.06 14.58 -15.96
C ILE A 8 -6.29 13.12 -15.54
N VAL A 9 -6.03 12.17 -16.43
CA VAL A 9 -6.26 10.75 -16.15
C VAL A 9 -5.38 10.27 -14.98
N THR A 10 -4.08 10.57 -14.99
CA THR A 10 -3.18 10.15 -13.89
C THR A 10 -3.51 10.82 -12.57
N GLY A 11 -3.97 12.08 -12.59
CA GLY A 11 -4.45 12.77 -11.40
C GLY A 11 -5.73 12.15 -10.84
N ILE A 12 -6.70 11.84 -11.69
CA ILE A 12 -7.93 11.14 -11.27
C ILE A 12 -7.60 9.77 -10.68
N LEU A 13 -6.70 9.00 -11.30
CA LEU A 13 -6.29 7.69 -10.78
C LEU A 13 -5.61 7.79 -9.42
N ALA A 14 -4.74 8.78 -9.21
CA ALA A 14 -4.09 9.00 -7.92
C ALA A 14 -5.11 9.36 -6.82
N VAL A 15 -6.05 10.26 -7.10
CA VAL A 15 -7.11 10.64 -6.16
C VAL A 15 -8.06 9.49 -5.88
N ALA A 16 -8.45 8.73 -6.91
CA ALA A 16 -9.30 7.55 -6.73
C ALA A 16 -8.61 6.49 -5.85
N TRP A 17 -7.29 6.30 -6.03
CA TRP A 17 -6.51 5.39 -5.20
C TRP A 17 -6.40 5.87 -3.74
N MET A 18 -6.20 7.16 -3.51
CA MET A 18 -6.30 7.77 -2.17
C MET A 18 -7.65 7.48 -1.53
N GLY A 19 -8.76 7.66 -2.28
CA GLY A 19 -10.09 7.33 -1.79
C GLY A 19 -10.27 5.86 -1.44
N LEU A 20 -9.61 4.94 -2.16
CA LEU A 20 -9.61 3.52 -1.87
C LEU A 20 -8.85 3.22 -0.57
N ILE A 21 -7.63 3.75 -0.39
CA ILE A 21 -6.87 3.66 0.86
C ILE A 21 -7.72 4.16 2.02
N PHE A 22 -8.30 5.36 1.89
CA PHE A 22 -9.17 5.93 2.92
C PHE A 22 -10.35 5.02 3.28
N SER A 23 -10.96 4.36 2.29
CA SER A 23 -12.06 3.43 2.51
C SER A 23 -11.66 2.22 3.36
N PHE A 24 -10.44 1.70 3.17
CA PHE A 24 -9.90 0.62 3.99
C PHE A 24 -9.49 1.11 5.38
N SER A 25 -8.89 2.29 5.47
CA SER A 25 -8.49 2.91 6.72
C SER A 25 -9.68 3.30 7.60
N ASN A 26 -10.83 3.58 6.99
CA ASN A 26 -12.06 3.94 7.71
C ASN A 26 -12.78 2.74 8.35
N GLN A 27 -12.31 1.50 8.13
CA GLN A 27 -12.92 0.33 8.74
C GLN A 27 -12.47 0.17 10.20
N PRO A 28 -13.41 -0.13 11.14
CA PRO A 28 -13.04 -0.49 12.51
C PRO A 28 -12.05 -1.67 12.55
N ALA A 29 -11.17 -1.69 13.55
CA ALA A 29 -10.15 -2.73 13.67
C ALA A 29 -10.73 -4.15 13.62
N THR A 30 -11.89 -4.38 14.27
CA THR A 30 -12.58 -5.67 14.30
C THR A 30 -13.01 -6.15 12.92
N GLU A 31 -13.44 -5.24 12.03
CA GLU A 31 -13.84 -5.60 10.67
C GLU A 31 -12.61 -5.84 9.78
N SER A 32 -11.62 -4.97 9.90
CA SER A 32 -10.35 -5.13 9.21
C SER A 32 -9.67 -6.46 9.56
N SER A 33 -9.64 -6.84 10.85
CA SER A 33 -9.08 -8.12 11.30
C SER A 33 -9.89 -9.33 10.83
N LYS A 34 -11.21 -9.24 10.70
CA LYS A 34 -12.00 -10.34 10.11
C LYS A 34 -11.62 -10.58 8.65
N VAL A 35 -11.44 -9.51 7.88
CA VAL A 35 -11.05 -9.62 6.46
C VAL A 35 -9.63 -10.16 6.32
N SER A 36 -8.66 -9.58 7.05
CA SER A 36 -7.26 -10.02 7.00
C SER A 36 -7.07 -11.43 7.56
N GLY A 37 -7.71 -11.76 8.70
CA GLY A 37 -7.66 -13.08 9.29
C GLY A 37 -8.26 -14.16 8.38
N GLY A 38 -9.41 -13.88 7.74
CA GLY A 38 -10.01 -14.79 6.77
C GLY A 38 -9.15 -15.00 5.53
N LEU A 39 -8.41 -13.98 5.07
CA LEU A 39 -7.43 -14.11 4.00
C LEU A 39 -6.24 -14.96 4.46
N CYS A 40 -5.68 -14.68 5.63
CA CYS A 40 -4.53 -15.41 6.18
C CYS A 40 -4.87 -16.90 6.40
N HIS A 41 -6.07 -17.20 6.91
CA HIS A 41 -6.51 -18.59 7.05
C HIS A 41 -6.53 -19.32 5.70
N ARG A 42 -7.13 -18.72 4.66
CA ARG A 42 -7.13 -19.30 3.30
C ARG A 42 -5.74 -19.46 2.70
N LEU A 43 -4.82 -18.54 3.00
CA LEU A 43 -3.42 -18.66 2.56
C LEU A 43 -2.71 -19.84 3.23
N VAL A 44 -2.90 -20.00 4.53
CA VAL A 44 -2.31 -21.11 5.30
C VAL A 44 -2.92 -22.46 4.87
N GLU A 45 -4.23 -22.53 4.68
CA GLU A 45 -4.93 -23.73 4.17
C GLU A 45 -4.35 -24.15 2.80
N ARG A 46 -4.28 -23.23 1.86
CA ARG A 46 -3.68 -23.51 0.53
C ARG A 46 -2.21 -23.92 0.61
N ALA A 47 -1.43 -23.28 1.48
CA ALA A 47 -0.04 -23.66 1.69
C ALA A 47 0.07 -25.07 2.29
N ASN A 48 -0.79 -25.38 3.26
CA ASN A 48 -0.87 -26.71 3.86
C ASN A 48 -1.15 -27.79 2.80
N ASP A 49 -2.14 -27.56 1.95
CA ASP A 49 -2.54 -28.50 0.90
C ASP A 49 -1.48 -28.67 -0.18
N THR A 50 -0.88 -27.55 -0.62
CA THR A 50 0.14 -27.57 -1.69
C THR A 50 1.46 -28.16 -1.26
N LEU A 51 1.85 -27.93 -0.01
CA LEU A 51 3.14 -28.35 0.55
C LEU A 51 3.02 -29.63 1.38
N HIS A 52 1.81 -30.21 1.53
CA HIS A 52 1.52 -31.42 2.30
C HIS A 52 2.08 -31.36 3.73
N LEU A 53 1.77 -30.25 4.45
CA LEU A 53 2.34 -29.99 5.79
C LEU A 53 1.64 -30.75 6.91
N ASP A 54 0.54 -31.46 6.62
CA ASP A 54 -0.27 -32.23 7.57
C ASP A 54 -0.67 -31.45 8.84
N MET A 55 -0.92 -30.15 8.69
CA MET A 55 -1.33 -29.28 9.79
C MET A 55 -2.77 -29.57 10.21
N THR A 56 -3.00 -29.70 11.49
CA THR A 56 -4.36 -29.72 12.05
C THR A 56 -5.03 -28.34 11.89
N GLU A 57 -6.37 -28.28 11.89
CA GLU A 57 -7.13 -27.02 11.79
C GLU A 57 -6.69 -25.99 12.85
N LYS A 58 -6.44 -26.44 14.09
CA LYS A 58 -5.93 -25.59 15.17
C LYS A 58 -4.56 -24.99 14.84
N GLN A 59 -3.67 -25.76 14.24
CA GLN A 59 -2.34 -25.27 13.83
C GLN A 59 -2.46 -24.26 12.68
N GLN A 60 -3.38 -24.49 11.73
CA GLN A 60 -3.64 -23.56 10.63
C GLN A 60 -4.18 -22.22 11.15
N LEU A 61 -5.14 -22.24 12.09
CA LEU A 61 -5.66 -21.03 12.73
C LEU A 61 -4.58 -20.28 13.48
N THR A 62 -3.78 -20.97 14.31
CA THR A 62 -2.67 -20.33 15.03
C THR A 62 -1.62 -19.72 14.10
N MET A 63 -1.34 -20.36 12.96
CA MET A 63 -0.42 -19.82 11.97
C MET A 63 -1.02 -18.58 11.27
N ALA A 64 -2.32 -18.62 10.93
CA ALA A 64 -3.04 -17.52 10.33
C ALA A 64 -3.00 -16.26 11.22
N GLU A 65 -3.24 -16.43 12.53
CA GLU A 65 -3.13 -15.34 13.51
C GLU A 65 -1.71 -14.74 13.56
N LYS A 66 -0.67 -15.59 13.53
CA LYS A 66 0.73 -15.12 13.55
C LYS A 66 1.11 -14.30 12.31
N ILE A 67 0.61 -14.66 11.13
CA ILE A 67 0.94 -13.97 9.90
C ILE A 67 0.02 -12.78 9.60
N GLU A 68 -1.08 -12.60 10.34
CA GLU A 68 -2.06 -11.53 10.07
C GLU A 68 -1.41 -10.15 10.13
N TYR A 69 -0.66 -9.85 11.20
CA TYR A 69 -0.01 -8.56 11.35
C TYR A 69 0.98 -8.25 10.21
N PRO A 70 1.97 -9.10 9.89
CA PRO A 70 2.88 -8.84 8.77
C PRO A 70 2.17 -8.78 7.41
N VAL A 71 1.14 -9.57 7.18
CA VAL A 71 0.35 -9.53 5.93
C VAL A 71 -0.37 -8.19 5.80
N ARG A 72 -0.98 -7.70 6.88
CA ARG A 72 -1.64 -6.40 6.89
C ARG A 72 -0.64 -5.26 6.62
N LYS A 73 0.55 -5.28 7.25
CA LYS A 73 1.59 -4.29 6.98
C LYS A 73 2.10 -4.35 5.54
N ALA A 74 2.26 -5.54 4.97
CA ALA A 74 2.63 -5.71 3.56
C ALA A 74 1.56 -5.17 2.61
N ALA A 75 0.27 -5.33 2.94
CA ALA A 75 -0.83 -4.74 2.18
C ALA A 75 -0.74 -3.21 2.18
N HIS A 76 -0.58 -2.56 3.33
CA HIS A 76 -0.38 -1.11 3.43
C HIS A 76 0.85 -0.65 2.63
N MET A 77 2.00 -1.29 2.78
CA MET A 77 3.18 -0.99 1.97
C MET A 77 2.89 -1.06 0.47
N THR A 78 2.10 -2.04 0.04
CA THR A 78 1.72 -2.21 -1.38
C THR A 78 0.79 -1.08 -1.84
N GLU A 79 -0.18 -0.71 -1.04
CA GLU A 79 -1.10 0.41 -1.31
C GLU A 79 -0.33 1.72 -1.51
N TYR A 80 0.62 2.00 -0.63
CA TYR A 80 1.45 3.21 -0.73
C TYR A 80 2.51 3.13 -1.84
N ALA A 81 3.01 1.93 -2.18
CA ALA A 81 3.85 1.75 -3.36
C ALA A 81 3.09 2.14 -4.64
N ILE A 82 1.83 1.69 -4.77
CA ILE A 82 0.97 2.05 -5.91
C ILE A 82 0.66 3.56 -5.90
N LEU A 83 0.37 4.16 -4.74
CA LEU A 83 0.15 5.60 -4.63
C LEU A 83 1.38 6.39 -5.09
N GLY A 84 2.58 5.96 -4.70
CA GLY A 84 3.84 6.54 -5.15
C GLY A 84 4.00 6.49 -6.67
N LEU A 85 3.69 5.34 -7.29
CA LEU A 85 3.75 5.16 -8.74
C LEU A 85 2.74 6.04 -9.50
N LEU A 86 1.49 6.11 -9.02
CA LEU A 86 0.45 6.95 -9.61
C LEU A 86 0.78 8.44 -9.47
N SER A 87 1.28 8.84 -8.31
CA SER A 87 1.75 10.21 -8.06
C SER A 87 2.93 10.57 -8.97
N PHE A 88 3.89 9.66 -9.16
CA PHE A 88 4.99 9.86 -10.11
C PHE A 88 4.46 10.05 -11.53
N ALA A 89 3.53 9.20 -11.98
CA ALA A 89 2.92 9.34 -13.30
C ALA A 89 2.26 10.72 -13.49
N PHE A 90 1.56 11.21 -12.48
CA PHE A 90 0.97 12.55 -12.48
C PHE A 90 2.04 13.65 -12.59
N TYR A 91 3.07 13.61 -11.72
CA TYR A 91 4.14 14.61 -11.71
C TYR A 91 5.01 14.57 -12.96
N ARG A 92 5.14 13.42 -13.63
CA ARG A 92 5.80 13.32 -14.95
C ARG A 92 5.08 14.17 -16.01
N GLY A 93 3.79 14.34 -15.90
CA GLY A 93 3.03 15.24 -16.77
C GLY A 93 3.27 16.73 -16.52
N ILE A 94 3.77 17.10 -15.33
CA ILE A 94 3.87 18.49 -14.85
C ILE A 94 5.32 18.96 -14.75
N LEU A 95 6.17 18.18 -14.09
CA LEU A 95 7.54 18.54 -13.76
C LEU A 95 8.51 18.08 -14.85
N LYS A 96 9.49 18.92 -15.17
CA LYS A 96 10.50 18.60 -16.22
C LYS A 96 11.65 17.71 -15.70
N LYS A 97 12.05 17.89 -14.42
CA LYS A 97 13.21 17.20 -13.83
C LYS A 97 12.75 15.91 -13.14
N GLU A 98 13.31 14.77 -13.59
CA GLU A 98 12.98 13.45 -13.06
C GLU A 98 13.16 13.35 -11.54
N LYS A 99 14.27 13.86 -11.00
CA LYS A 99 14.48 13.92 -9.54
C LYS A 99 13.34 14.63 -8.78
N ARG A 100 12.79 15.71 -9.36
CA ARG A 100 11.66 16.43 -8.74
C ARG A 100 10.37 15.64 -8.83
N GLN A 101 10.19 14.85 -9.89
CA GLN A 101 9.02 13.96 -10.03
C GLN A 101 9.04 12.89 -8.93
N PHE A 102 10.17 12.22 -8.72
CA PHE A 102 10.34 11.22 -7.66
C PHE A 102 10.14 11.85 -6.28
N LEU A 103 10.78 12.99 -6.00
CA LEU A 103 10.65 13.65 -4.69
C LEU A 103 9.20 14.08 -4.42
N ALA A 104 8.53 14.69 -5.41
CA ALA A 104 7.14 15.11 -5.25
C ALA A 104 6.20 13.92 -5.03
N ALA A 105 6.41 12.80 -5.74
CA ALA A 105 5.63 11.58 -5.55
C ALA A 105 5.83 10.99 -4.14
N LEU A 106 7.08 10.91 -3.68
CA LEU A 106 7.38 10.41 -2.33
C LEU A 106 6.79 11.32 -1.25
N LEU A 107 6.93 12.63 -1.38
CA LEU A 107 6.35 13.59 -0.42
C LEU A 107 4.82 13.50 -0.40
N THR A 108 4.17 13.32 -1.56
CA THR A 108 2.72 13.13 -1.62
C THR A 108 2.31 11.87 -0.85
N ALA A 109 3.00 10.75 -1.06
CA ALA A 109 2.71 9.51 -0.35
C ALA A 109 2.94 9.63 1.16
N ALA A 110 4.07 10.24 1.58
CA ALA A 110 4.39 10.44 3.01
C ALA A 110 3.39 11.36 3.72
N VAL A 111 3.01 12.48 3.08
CA VAL A 111 2.00 13.39 3.65
C VAL A 111 0.65 12.69 3.73
N TYR A 112 0.28 11.93 2.69
CA TYR A 112 -0.97 11.19 2.72
C TYR A 112 -0.96 10.10 3.82
N ALA A 113 0.14 9.37 4.00
CA ALA A 113 0.31 8.41 5.10
C ALA A 113 0.12 9.07 6.47
N ALA A 114 0.72 10.24 6.68
CA ALA A 114 0.54 10.97 7.93
C ALA A 114 -0.92 11.44 8.16
N THR A 115 -1.63 11.85 7.09
CA THR A 115 -3.05 12.23 7.19
C THR A 115 -3.95 11.03 7.41
N ASP A 116 -3.64 9.89 6.79
CA ASP A 116 -4.37 8.65 6.97
C ASP A 116 -4.22 8.11 8.40
N GLU A 117 -3.00 8.10 8.94
CA GLU A 117 -2.73 7.71 10.32
C GLU A 117 -3.41 8.65 11.33
N PHE A 118 -3.39 9.95 11.07
CA PHE A 118 -4.14 10.90 11.88
C PHE A 118 -5.65 10.63 11.84
N HIS A 119 -6.20 10.25 10.68
CA HIS A 119 -7.60 9.85 10.57
C HIS A 119 -7.89 8.57 11.35
N GLN A 120 -7.02 7.57 11.29
CA GLN A 120 -7.17 6.30 12.00
C GLN A 120 -7.27 6.47 13.52
N TYR A 121 -6.68 7.53 14.09
CA TYR A 121 -6.83 7.86 15.51
C TYR A 121 -8.29 8.00 15.97
N PHE A 122 -9.19 8.38 15.06
CA PHE A 122 -10.62 8.55 15.32
C PHE A 122 -11.44 7.28 15.04
N ILE A 123 -10.83 6.22 14.53
CA ILE A 123 -11.52 4.98 14.16
C ILE A 123 -11.51 3.99 15.32
N PRO A 124 -12.67 3.41 15.69
CA PRO A 124 -12.75 2.49 16.83
C PRO A 124 -11.79 1.30 16.73
N GLY A 125 -10.99 1.13 17.79
CA GLY A 125 -10.03 0.04 17.93
C GLY A 125 -8.75 0.18 17.11
N ARG A 126 -8.54 1.31 16.41
CA ARG A 126 -7.26 1.64 15.77
C ARG A 126 -6.44 2.58 16.66
N SER A 127 -5.11 2.50 16.53
CA SER A 127 -4.14 3.43 17.12
C SER A 127 -3.44 4.17 15.99
N ALA A 128 -3.07 5.44 16.22
CA ALA A 128 -2.20 6.19 15.35
C ALA A 128 -0.75 5.95 15.74
N GLU A 129 0.03 5.38 14.85
CA GLU A 129 1.42 5.03 15.11
C GLU A 129 2.35 5.69 14.09
N VAL A 130 3.31 6.50 14.56
CA VAL A 130 4.34 7.08 13.66
C VAL A 130 5.08 6.01 12.87
N MET A 131 5.23 4.82 13.44
CA MET A 131 5.84 3.68 12.75
C MET A 131 5.07 3.28 11.49
N ASP A 132 3.74 3.39 11.50
CA ASP A 132 2.91 3.05 10.34
C ASP A 132 3.11 4.07 9.21
N VAL A 133 3.24 5.36 9.51
CA VAL A 133 3.66 6.37 8.52
C VAL A 133 5.02 6.02 7.90
N CYS A 134 5.96 5.52 8.71
CA CYS A 134 7.28 5.11 8.22
C CYS A 134 7.19 3.88 7.31
N ILE A 135 6.40 2.88 7.67
CA ILE A 135 6.18 1.65 6.90
C ILE A 135 5.53 1.97 5.55
N ASP A 136 4.51 2.81 5.54
CA ASP A 136 3.80 3.23 4.34
C ASP A 136 4.70 4.07 3.41
N THR A 137 5.46 5.00 3.98
CA THR A 137 6.47 5.78 3.24
C THR A 137 7.57 4.88 2.67
N LEU A 138 7.98 3.84 3.40
CA LEU A 138 8.93 2.84 2.93
C LEU A 138 8.34 2.06 1.74
N GLY A 139 7.07 1.67 1.80
CA GLY A 139 6.35 1.05 0.69
C GLY A 139 6.40 1.91 -0.58
N ALA A 140 6.05 3.20 -0.46
CA ALA A 140 6.16 4.15 -1.56
C ALA A 140 7.60 4.28 -2.09
N SER A 141 8.60 4.31 -1.21
CA SER A 141 10.01 4.38 -1.58
C SER A 141 10.46 3.16 -2.37
N ILE A 142 10.06 1.96 -1.97
CA ILE A 142 10.36 0.70 -2.67
C ILE A 142 9.73 0.71 -4.06
N GLY A 143 8.44 1.05 -4.19
CA GLY A 143 7.76 1.14 -5.48
C GLY A 143 8.44 2.12 -6.43
N LEU A 144 8.81 3.30 -5.95
CA LEU A 144 9.53 4.32 -6.71
C LEU A 144 10.96 3.88 -7.06
N ALA A 145 11.67 3.16 -6.18
CA ALA A 145 12.99 2.63 -6.46
C ALA A 145 12.96 1.58 -7.57
N ILE A 146 12.00 0.64 -7.51
CA ILE A 146 11.79 -0.37 -8.58
C ILE A 146 11.54 0.34 -9.91
N LEU A 147 10.66 1.34 -9.95
CA LEU A 147 10.40 2.13 -11.15
C LEU A 147 11.68 2.81 -11.68
N PHE A 148 12.47 3.42 -10.80
CA PHE A 148 13.71 4.12 -11.18
C PHE A 148 14.70 3.16 -11.86
N PHE A 149 14.91 1.98 -11.28
CA PHE A 149 15.81 0.97 -11.87
C PHE A 149 15.27 0.44 -13.20
N THR A 150 13.96 0.16 -13.28
CA THR A 150 13.31 -0.26 -14.54
C THR A 150 13.48 0.77 -15.65
N LEU A 151 13.26 2.05 -15.34
CA LEU A 151 13.44 3.13 -16.32
C LEU A 151 14.90 3.27 -16.78
N LYS A 152 15.87 3.02 -15.90
CA LYS A 152 17.28 3.02 -16.28
C LYS A 152 17.67 1.86 -17.20
N VAL A 153 17.11 0.68 -16.97
CA VAL A 153 17.36 -0.51 -17.80
C VAL A 153 16.76 -0.34 -19.20
N VAL A 154 15.51 0.13 -19.28
CA VAL A 154 14.80 0.31 -20.58
C VAL A 154 15.41 1.45 -21.43
N ARG A 155 16.12 2.40 -20.82
CA ARG A 155 16.76 3.51 -21.55
C ARG A 155 18.19 3.22 -22.05
N LYS A 156 18.73 2.05 -21.72
CA LYS A 156 20.01 1.55 -22.26
C LYS A 156 19.78 0.80 -23.55
#